data_1ee8d5e0f8350b6ad59c1f059a2ab636
#
_entry.id   1ee8d5e0f8350b6ad59c1f059a2ab636
#
_cell.length_a   1.000
_cell.length_b   1.000
_cell.length_c   1.000
_cell.angle_alpha   90.00
_cell.angle_beta   90.00
_cell.angle_gamma   90.00
#
_symmetry.space_group_name_H-M   'P 1'
#
loop_
_entity.id
_entity.type
_entity.pdbx_description
1 polymer ?
#
loop_
_entity_poly.entity_id
_entity_poly.type
_entity_poly.pdbx_seq_one_letter_code
_entity_poly.pdbx_strand_id
1 'polypeptide(L)'
;DVQSATARAAWMVGACGMAPEAPELNGRGNGRLTSRVKASADDKVDDVMKRFEQIGLQIMNRTGDNGPLGHDPLAGVLGDPHKRGLAAQLLGQAYVTAYALISHNRKAVEQIAESLIERKELFGDELVEILESAKLEIPKIDLSDAKAWPAV
;
A
#
# COMPACT_ATOMS: atom_id res chain seq x y z
N ASP A 1 6.01 6.29 -11.96
CA ASP A 1 5.94 5.95 -10.52
C ASP A 1 5.21 4.64 -10.24
N VAL A 2 4.03 4.39 -10.87
CA VAL A 2 3.30 3.11 -10.71
C VAL A 2 4.15 1.92 -11.16
N GLN A 3 4.89 2.04 -12.26
CA GLN A 3 5.81 1.02 -12.74
C GLN A 3 6.92 0.73 -11.73
N SER A 4 7.53 1.76 -11.14
CA SER A 4 8.53 1.61 -10.09
C SER A 4 7.97 0.94 -8.84
N ALA A 5 6.75 1.27 -8.43
CA ALA A 5 6.09 0.64 -7.30
C ALA A 5 5.82 -0.85 -7.55
N THR A 6 5.34 -1.19 -8.74
CA THR A 6 5.12 -2.57 -9.18
C THR A 6 6.42 -3.38 -9.19
N ALA A 7 7.50 -2.82 -9.74
CA ALA A 7 8.81 -3.47 -9.78
C ALA A 7 9.35 -3.71 -8.36
N ARG A 8 9.20 -2.75 -7.44
CA ARG A 8 9.60 -2.91 -6.04
C ARG A 8 8.81 -3.99 -5.33
N ALA A 9 7.49 -4.03 -5.50
CA ALA A 9 6.65 -5.08 -4.91
C ALA A 9 7.06 -6.47 -5.43
N ALA A 10 7.30 -6.62 -6.72
CA ALA A 10 7.79 -7.87 -7.31
C ALA A 10 9.18 -8.26 -6.77
N TRP A 11 10.09 -7.30 -6.62
CA TRP A 11 11.42 -7.54 -6.04
C TRP A 11 11.33 -7.98 -4.56
N MET A 12 10.49 -7.33 -3.77
CA MET A 12 10.26 -7.69 -2.37
C MET A 12 9.80 -9.14 -2.23
N VAL A 13 8.86 -9.57 -3.06
CA VAL A 13 8.36 -10.95 -3.05
C VAL A 13 9.40 -11.93 -3.61
N GLY A 14 10.00 -11.62 -4.77
CA GLY A 14 10.84 -12.56 -5.49
C GLY A 14 12.25 -12.68 -4.95
N ALA A 15 12.89 -11.56 -4.60
CA ALA A 15 14.27 -11.53 -4.15
C ALA A 15 14.40 -11.54 -2.61
N CYS A 16 13.48 -10.87 -1.91
CA CYS A 16 13.52 -10.77 -0.45
C CYS A 16 12.64 -11.81 0.26
N GLY A 17 11.81 -12.57 -0.47
CA GLY A 17 10.89 -13.56 0.11
C GLY A 17 9.83 -12.95 1.03
N MET A 18 9.49 -11.66 0.81
CA MET A 18 8.50 -10.96 1.64
C MET A 18 7.09 -11.36 1.21
N ALA A 19 6.22 -11.52 2.20
CA ALA A 19 4.78 -11.70 2.00
C ALA A 19 4.02 -10.55 2.66
N PRO A 20 2.84 -10.19 2.15
CA PRO A 20 1.99 -9.20 2.80
C PRO A 20 1.60 -9.68 4.20
N GLU A 21 1.59 -8.76 5.16
CA GLU A 21 1.11 -9.04 6.50
C GLU A 21 -0.41 -9.01 6.53
N ALA A 22 -1.02 -10.01 7.17
CA ALA A 22 -2.46 -10.04 7.33
C ALA A 22 -2.91 -8.88 8.24
N PRO A 23 -3.92 -8.08 7.82
CA PRO A 23 -4.36 -6.94 8.58
C PRO A 23 -5.00 -7.35 9.90
N GLU A 24 -4.75 -6.58 10.95
CA GLU A 24 -5.44 -6.75 12.22
C GLU A 24 -6.89 -6.23 12.09
N LEU A 25 -7.84 -7.14 12.06
CA LEU A 25 -9.25 -6.80 12.15
C LEU A 25 -9.69 -6.85 13.63
N ASN A 26 -10.13 -5.73 14.17
CA ASN A 26 -10.65 -5.57 15.54
C ASN A 26 -9.64 -5.58 16.71
N GLY A 27 -8.43 -5.03 16.52
CA GLY A 27 -7.52 -4.70 17.63
C GLY A 27 -7.03 -5.88 18.47
N ARG A 28 -7.11 -7.08 17.95
CA ARG A 28 -6.50 -8.28 18.56
C ARG A 28 -5.19 -8.55 17.85
N GLY A 29 -4.13 -8.02 18.45
CA GLY A 29 -2.76 -8.28 18.03
C GLY A 29 -2.41 -9.76 18.00
N ASN A 30 -1.36 -10.10 17.25
CA ASN A 30 -0.80 -11.42 17.00
C ASN A 30 -0.66 -12.33 18.23
N GLY A 31 -1.79 -12.76 18.79
CA GLY A 31 -1.86 -13.82 19.79
C GLY A 31 -1.93 -15.17 19.08
N ARG A 32 -0.92 -16.00 19.30
CA ARG A 32 -0.79 -17.40 18.88
C ARG A 32 -2.14 -18.13 18.92
N LEU A 33 -2.63 -18.47 17.74
CA LEU A 33 -3.96 -19.00 17.44
C LEU A 33 -4.26 -20.34 18.10
N THR A 34 -5.23 -20.38 18.98
CA THR A 34 -5.87 -21.62 19.44
C THR A 34 -7.16 -21.88 18.65
N SER A 35 -7.32 -23.11 18.23
CA SER A 35 -7.96 -23.60 17.01
C SER A 35 -9.47 -23.81 16.98
N ARG A 36 -10.33 -22.98 17.56
CA ARG A 36 -11.79 -23.28 17.51
C ARG A 36 -12.79 -22.11 17.30
N VAL A 37 -12.33 -20.88 17.18
CA VAL A 37 -13.22 -19.71 16.88
C VAL A 37 -12.82 -19.03 15.56
N LYS A 38 -12.14 -19.76 14.70
CA LYS A 38 -11.34 -19.23 13.59
C LYS A 38 -12.08 -18.98 12.28
N ALA A 39 -13.06 -19.79 11.89
CA ALA A 39 -13.58 -19.79 10.52
C ALA A 39 -14.09 -18.40 10.07
N SER A 40 -14.88 -17.70 10.90
CA SER A 40 -15.48 -16.43 10.47
C SER A 40 -14.52 -15.22 10.51
N ALA A 41 -13.44 -15.30 11.29
CA ALA A 41 -12.42 -14.23 11.35
C ALA A 41 -11.39 -14.42 10.23
N ASP A 42 -11.01 -15.66 9.94
CA ASP A 42 -10.13 -16.03 8.85
C ASP A 42 -10.78 -15.68 7.50
N ASP A 43 -12.08 -15.97 7.31
CA ASP A 43 -12.84 -15.59 6.10
C ASP A 43 -12.81 -14.07 5.83
N LYS A 44 -12.95 -13.24 6.88
CA LYS A 44 -12.90 -11.79 6.73
C LYS A 44 -11.50 -11.29 6.39
N VAL A 45 -10.45 -11.89 6.97
CA VAL A 45 -9.06 -11.58 6.63
C VAL A 45 -8.79 -11.94 5.18
N ASP A 46 -9.24 -13.12 4.74
CA ASP A 46 -9.10 -13.56 3.36
C ASP A 46 -9.82 -12.63 2.38
N ASP A 47 -11.00 -12.12 2.72
CA ASP A 47 -11.73 -11.17 1.90
C ASP A 47 -11.01 -9.83 1.78
N VAL A 48 -10.42 -9.34 2.87
CA VAL A 48 -9.60 -8.13 2.87
C VAL A 48 -8.34 -8.33 2.03
N MET A 49 -7.65 -9.47 2.18
CA MET A 49 -6.46 -9.79 1.39
C MET A 49 -6.77 -9.92 -0.11
N LYS A 50 -7.89 -10.54 -0.48
CA LYS A 50 -8.37 -10.57 -1.87
C LYS A 50 -8.65 -9.17 -2.41
N ARG A 51 -9.21 -8.28 -1.59
CA ARG A 51 -9.48 -6.91 -1.99
C ARG A 51 -8.21 -6.11 -2.21
N PHE A 52 -7.19 -6.27 -1.37
CA PHE A 52 -5.86 -5.72 -1.63
C PHE A 52 -5.26 -6.24 -2.94
N GLU A 53 -5.38 -7.55 -3.19
CA GLU A 53 -4.92 -8.17 -4.45
C GLU A 53 -5.62 -7.56 -5.66
N GLN A 54 -6.93 -7.40 -5.62
CA GLN A 54 -7.70 -6.77 -6.71
C GLN A 54 -7.24 -5.34 -7.01
N ILE A 55 -7.04 -4.53 -5.96
CA ILE A 55 -6.52 -3.17 -6.11
C ILE A 55 -5.10 -3.20 -6.73
N GLY A 56 -4.22 -4.05 -6.20
CA GLY A 56 -2.86 -4.18 -6.71
C GLY A 56 -2.81 -4.63 -8.16
N LEU A 57 -3.63 -5.59 -8.56
CA LEU A 57 -3.73 -6.04 -9.95
C LEU A 57 -4.24 -4.93 -10.87
N GLN A 58 -5.20 -4.12 -10.44
CA GLN A 58 -5.67 -2.96 -11.22
C GLN A 58 -4.56 -1.92 -11.41
N ILE A 59 -3.75 -1.68 -10.37
CA ILE A 59 -2.61 -0.77 -10.45
C ILE A 59 -1.54 -1.33 -11.40
N MET A 60 -1.20 -2.62 -11.29
CA MET A 60 -0.24 -3.29 -12.18
C MET A 60 -0.69 -3.25 -13.63
N ASN A 61 -1.96 -3.47 -13.90
CA ASN A 61 -2.51 -3.46 -15.26
C ASN A 61 -2.48 -2.06 -15.90
N ARG A 62 -2.42 -0.98 -15.12
CA ARG A 62 -2.25 0.39 -15.64
C ARG A 62 -0.86 0.66 -16.19
N THR A 63 0.14 -0.18 -15.88
CA THR A 63 1.50 0.00 -16.40
C THR A 63 1.68 -0.42 -17.86
N GLY A 64 0.67 -1.07 -18.44
CA GLY A 64 0.69 -1.55 -19.84
C GLY A 64 1.63 -2.75 -20.07
N ASP A 65 1.36 -3.49 -21.15
CA ASP A 65 2.13 -4.69 -21.54
C ASP A 65 3.57 -4.38 -22.04
N ASN A 66 3.93 -3.11 -22.21
CA ASN A 66 5.18 -2.66 -22.82
C ASN A 66 6.25 -2.25 -21.80
N GLY A 67 6.15 -2.69 -20.56
CA GLY A 67 7.20 -2.46 -19.57
C GLY A 67 8.51 -3.17 -19.94
N PRO A 68 9.68 -2.67 -19.51
CA PRO A 68 10.99 -3.27 -19.79
C PRO A 68 11.21 -4.64 -19.11
N LEU A 69 10.15 -5.33 -18.76
CA LEU A 69 10.16 -6.62 -18.04
C LEU A 69 10.51 -7.81 -18.93
N GLY A 70 10.67 -7.63 -20.24
CA GLY A 70 10.93 -8.73 -21.17
C GLY A 70 12.22 -9.54 -20.93
N HIS A 71 13.18 -9.01 -20.18
CA HIS A 71 14.43 -9.68 -19.81
C HIS A 71 14.85 -9.42 -18.35
N ASP A 72 13.95 -8.87 -17.53
CA ASP A 72 14.20 -8.60 -16.12
C ASP A 72 13.99 -9.90 -15.30
N PRO A 73 14.87 -10.22 -14.34
CA PRO A 73 14.64 -11.30 -13.37
C PRO A 73 13.29 -11.22 -12.64
N LEU A 74 12.72 -10.02 -12.54
CA LEU A 74 11.40 -9.78 -11.96
C LEU A 74 10.25 -10.27 -12.85
N ALA A 75 10.47 -10.44 -14.16
CA ALA A 75 9.46 -10.97 -15.08
C ALA A 75 9.03 -12.38 -14.69
N GLY A 76 9.93 -13.20 -14.17
CA GLY A 76 9.63 -14.53 -13.63
C GLY A 76 8.73 -14.48 -12.39
N VAL A 77 8.82 -13.45 -11.58
CA VAL A 77 7.96 -13.25 -10.41
C VAL A 77 6.54 -12.87 -10.83
N LEU A 78 6.41 -11.95 -11.77
CA LEU A 78 5.10 -11.50 -12.27
C LEU A 78 4.44 -12.53 -13.20
N GLY A 79 5.22 -13.43 -13.80
CA GLY A 79 4.74 -14.55 -14.59
C GLY A 79 4.19 -15.72 -13.76
N ASP A 80 4.60 -15.84 -12.50
CA ASP A 80 4.07 -16.84 -11.57
C ASP A 80 2.78 -16.30 -10.89
N PRO A 81 1.61 -16.95 -11.08
CA PRO A 81 0.33 -16.44 -10.56
C PRO A 81 0.34 -16.23 -9.04
N HIS A 82 0.99 -17.12 -8.28
CA HIS A 82 1.03 -17.02 -6.82
C HIS A 82 1.90 -15.84 -6.37
N LYS A 83 3.11 -15.70 -6.92
CA LYS A 83 4.01 -14.59 -6.60
C LYS A 83 3.44 -13.25 -7.04
N ARG A 84 2.78 -13.22 -8.21
CA ARG A 84 2.07 -12.05 -8.70
C ARG A 84 0.95 -11.64 -7.74
N GLY A 85 0.17 -12.60 -7.21
CA GLY A 85 -0.85 -12.35 -6.20
C GLY A 85 -0.28 -11.72 -4.93
N LEU A 86 0.83 -12.26 -4.40
CA LEU A 86 1.53 -11.69 -3.23
C LEU A 86 2.03 -10.27 -3.49
N ALA A 87 2.64 -10.02 -4.65
CA ALA A 87 3.10 -8.69 -5.03
C ALA A 87 1.93 -7.70 -5.18
N ALA A 88 0.81 -8.16 -5.74
CA ALA A 88 -0.41 -7.36 -5.85
C ALA A 88 -1.00 -7.02 -4.47
N GLN A 89 -1.02 -7.96 -3.54
CA GLN A 89 -1.47 -7.72 -2.16
C GLN A 89 -0.60 -6.67 -1.46
N LEU A 90 0.73 -6.77 -1.57
CA LEU A 90 1.65 -5.76 -1.04
C LEU A 90 1.38 -4.37 -1.62
N LEU A 91 1.25 -4.29 -2.93
CA LEU A 91 0.99 -3.03 -3.63
C LEU A 91 -0.36 -2.44 -3.24
N GLY A 92 -1.39 -3.28 -3.12
CA GLY A 92 -2.72 -2.88 -2.67
C GLY A 92 -2.74 -2.34 -1.25
N GLN A 93 -2.05 -3.01 -0.32
CA GLN A 93 -1.89 -2.53 1.06
C GLN A 93 -1.19 -1.16 1.10
N ALA A 94 -0.09 -1.02 0.37
CA ALA A 94 0.64 0.24 0.30
C ALA A 94 -0.23 1.37 -0.29
N TYR A 95 -1.01 1.07 -1.33
CA TYR A 95 -1.91 2.03 -1.95
C TYR A 95 -3.02 2.52 -0.99
N VAL A 96 -3.71 1.59 -0.32
CA VAL A 96 -4.76 1.93 0.65
C VAL A 96 -4.20 2.74 1.82
N THR A 97 -3.02 2.37 2.31
CA THR A 97 -2.33 3.10 3.39
C THR A 97 -1.97 4.52 2.94
N ALA A 98 -1.37 4.67 1.77
CA ALA A 98 -1.03 5.99 1.23
C ALA A 98 -2.28 6.85 0.99
N TYR A 99 -3.34 6.26 0.43
CA TYR A 99 -4.60 6.95 0.22
C TYR A 99 -5.21 7.45 1.53
N ALA A 100 -5.27 6.61 2.56
CA ALA A 100 -5.79 6.98 3.87
C ALA A 100 -4.95 8.09 4.51
N LEU A 101 -3.61 7.99 4.44
CA LEU A 101 -2.69 8.97 4.98
C LEU A 101 -2.87 10.35 4.32
N ILE A 102 -2.90 10.39 2.99
CA ILE A 102 -3.06 11.63 2.22
C ILE A 102 -4.45 12.23 2.42
N SER A 103 -5.49 11.40 2.39
CA SER A 103 -6.88 11.86 2.57
C SER A 103 -7.12 12.42 3.96
N HIS A 104 -6.56 11.81 5.00
CA HIS A 104 -6.66 12.29 6.38
C HIS A 104 -5.94 13.62 6.58
N ASN A 105 -4.75 13.76 5.99
CA ASN A 105 -3.89 14.95 6.13
C ASN A 105 -4.04 15.93 4.97
N ARG A 106 -5.16 15.92 4.25
CA ARG A 106 -5.31 16.66 2.99
C ARG A 106 -4.91 18.14 3.10
N LYS A 107 -5.39 18.83 4.14
CA LYS A 107 -5.06 20.25 4.36
C LYS A 107 -3.56 20.48 4.57
N ALA A 108 -2.93 19.61 5.36
CA ALA A 108 -1.49 19.70 5.60
C ALA A 108 -0.69 19.41 4.32
N VAL A 109 -1.11 18.42 3.52
CA VAL A 109 -0.49 18.12 2.22
C VAL A 109 -0.64 19.29 1.25
N GLU A 110 -1.82 19.92 1.18
CA GLU A 110 -2.07 21.12 0.37
C GLU A 110 -1.16 22.28 0.81
N GLN A 111 -1.03 22.53 2.11
CA GLN A 111 -0.14 23.58 2.66
C GLN A 111 1.34 23.34 2.30
N ILE A 112 1.81 22.08 2.42
CA ILE A 112 3.19 21.72 2.04
C ILE A 112 3.38 21.89 0.54
N ALA A 113 2.40 21.49 -0.28
CA ALA A 113 2.46 21.62 -1.73
C ALA A 113 2.48 23.10 -2.16
N GLU A 114 1.66 23.96 -1.56
CA GLU A 114 1.67 25.40 -1.82
C GLU A 114 3.03 26.02 -1.49
N SER A 115 3.60 25.68 -0.31
CA SER A 115 4.94 26.14 0.07
C SER A 115 6.01 25.68 -0.93
N LEU A 116 5.91 24.45 -1.43
CA LEU A 116 6.84 23.91 -2.42
C LEU A 116 6.69 24.60 -3.79
N ILE A 117 5.47 24.90 -4.21
CA ILE A 117 5.21 25.63 -5.47
C ILE A 117 5.79 27.05 -5.39
N GLU A 118 5.60 27.74 -4.26
CA GLU A 118 6.06 29.11 -4.06
C GLU A 118 7.59 29.19 -4.01
N ARG A 119 8.23 28.28 -3.30
CA ARG A 119 9.69 28.30 -3.02
C ARG A 119 10.50 27.45 -3.98
N LYS A 120 9.85 26.58 -4.77
CA LYS A 120 10.41 25.61 -5.74
C LYS A 120 11.19 24.46 -5.10
N GLU A 121 11.86 24.69 -3.99
CA GLU A 121 12.58 23.68 -3.21
C GLU A 121 12.46 23.99 -1.72
N LEU A 122 12.47 22.95 -0.91
CA LEU A 122 12.40 23.01 0.56
C LEU A 122 13.49 22.11 1.12
N PHE A 123 14.37 22.65 1.96
CA PHE A 123 15.44 21.86 2.58
C PHE A 123 15.86 22.45 3.94
N GLY A 124 16.60 21.66 4.72
CA GLY A 124 17.14 22.09 6.02
C GLY A 124 16.05 22.44 7.04
N ASP A 125 16.31 23.46 7.83
CA ASP A 125 15.46 23.87 8.96
C ASP A 125 14.07 24.33 8.50
N GLU A 126 14.00 24.96 7.33
CA GLU A 126 12.77 25.42 6.73
C GLU A 126 11.79 24.28 6.43
N LEU A 127 12.29 23.14 5.91
CA LEU A 127 11.48 21.94 5.71
C LEU A 127 10.94 21.40 7.04
N VAL A 128 11.81 21.40 8.08
CA VAL A 128 11.42 20.94 9.42
C VAL A 128 10.29 21.80 9.99
N GLU A 129 10.42 23.13 9.91
CA GLU A 129 9.38 24.07 10.38
C GLU A 129 8.04 23.87 9.68
N ILE A 130 8.05 23.66 8.35
CA ILE A 130 6.83 23.41 7.58
C ILE A 130 6.19 22.08 8.01
N LEU A 131 6.97 21.00 8.16
CA LEU A 131 6.45 19.71 8.56
C LEU A 131 5.89 19.73 10.00
N GLU A 132 6.55 20.41 10.92
CA GLU A 132 6.07 20.59 12.30
C GLU A 132 4.77 21.42 12.34
N SER A 133 4.68 22.49 11.54
CA SER A 133 3.49 23.32 11.45
C SER A 133 2.30 22.59 10.84
N ALA A 134 2.54 21.67 9.93
CA ALA A 134 1.54 20.88 9.23
C ALA A 134 0.84 19.86 10.14
N LYS A 135 1.46 19.48 11.28
CA LYS A 135 0.90 18.56 12.29
C LYS A 135 0.31 17.30 11.68
N LEU A 136 1.13 16.60 10.88
CA LEU A 136 0.72 15.35 10.23
C LEU A 136 0.34 14.29 11.26
N GLU A 137 -0.78 13.63 11.06
CA GLU A 137 -1.31 12.58 11.92
C GLU A 137 -1.37 11.24 11.19
N ILE A 138 -1.13 10.15 11.93
CA ILE A 138 -1.28 8.79 11.40
C ILE A 138 -2.75 8.37 11.58
N PRO A 139 -3.53 8.17 10.49
CA PRO A 139 -4.92 7.77 10.59
C PRO A 139 -5.04 6.32 11.04
N LYS A 140 -6.09 6.05 11.83
CA LYS A 140 -6.52 4.67 12.07
C LYS A 140 -7.39 4.22 10.89
N ILE A 141 -6.94 3.17 10.20
CA ILE A 141 -7.65 2.64 9.03
C ILE A 141 -8.55 1.50 9.49
N ASP A 142 -9.85 1.67 9.38
CA ASP A 142 -10.82 0.59 9.60
C ASP A 142 -11.15 -0.07 8.26
N LEU A 143 -10.54 -1.21 8.00
CA LEU A 143 -10.72 -1.97 6.76
C LEU A 143 -12.11 -2.63 6.64
N SER A 144 -12.92 -2.60 7.70
CA SER A 144 -14.31 -3.05 7.67
C SER A 144 -15.27 -1.97 7.14
N ASP A 145 -14.86 -0.69 7.16
CA ASP A 145 -15.65 0.41 6.57
C ASP A 145 -15.44 0.46 5.04
N ALA A 146 -16.53 0.45 4.30
CA ALA A 146 -16.48 0.60 2.84
C ALA A 146 -15.81 1.90 2.37
N LYS A 147 -15.85 2.95 3.20
CA LYS A 147 -15.23 4.26 2.89
C LYS A 147 -13.70 4.26 2.98
N ALA A 148 -13.11 3.29 3.68
CA ALA A 148 -11.65 3.14 3.74
C ALA A 148 -11.06 2.72 2.39
N TRP A 149 -11.88 2.20 1.47
CA TRP A 149 -11.43 1.65 0.21
C TRP A 149 -11.52 2.68 -0.92
N PRO A 150 -10.39 3.04 -1.55
CA PRO A 150 -10.40 3.93 -2.70
C PRO A 150 -11.08 3.29 -3.91
N ALA A 151 -11.71 4.09 -4.75
CA ALA A 151 -12.10 3.67 -6.09
C ALA A 151 -10.85 3.61 -6.97
N VAL A 152 -10.60 2.46 -7.62
CA VAL A 152 -9.42 2.22 -8.46
C VAL A 152 -9.85 1.95 -9.89
#